data_35408a5aea2c3f5231995047bbf53519
#
_entry.id   35408a5aea2c3f5231995047bbf53519
#
_cell.length_a   1.000
_cell.length_b   1.000
_cell.length_c   1.000
_cell.angle_alpha   90.00
_cell.angle_beta   90.00
_cell.angle_gamma   90.00
#
_symmetry.space_group_name_H-M   'P 1'
#
loop_
_entity.id
_entity.type
_entity.pdbx_description
1 polymer ?
#
loop_
_entity_poly.entity_id
_entity_poly.type
_entity_poly.pdbx_seq_one_letter_code
_entity_poly.pdbx_strand_id
1 'polypeptide(L)'
;MNISPNNVWFDKDAMWVELNDARVIGVPLAWFPRLLQADEAELERYELSPSGIHWEALNEDISVVGLLEGRGDMTKRPKAAA
;
A
#
# COMPACT_ATOMS: atom_id res chain seq x y z
N MET A 1 -13.54 6.47 14.44
CA MET A 1 -12.45 7.22 14.06
C MET A 1 -11.92 6.75 12.76
N ASN A 2 -11.67 7.59 11.86
CA ASN A 2 -11.23 7.22 10.55
C ASN A 2 -9.75 7.39 10.39
N ILE A 3 -9.08 6.34 9.96
CA ILE A 3 -7.66 6.39 9.71
C ILE A 3 -7.48 6.55 8.21
N SER A 4 -6.79 7.58 7.81
CA SER A 4 -6.59 7.89 6.40
C SER A 4 -5.12 8.05 6.08
N PRO A 5 -4.73 7.78 4.84
CA PRO A 5 -3.34 7.98 4.46
C PRO A 5 -3.10 9.45 4.16
N ASN A 6 -2.00 9.99 4.64
CA ASN A 6 -1.61 11.36 4.36
C ASN A 6 -0.47 11.44 3.36
N ASN A 7 0.38 10.44 3.31
CA ASN A 7 1.53 10.48 2.43
C ASN A 7 2.01 9.07 2.13
N VAL A 8 2.63 8.87 1.00
CA VAL A 8 3.14 7.56 0.59
C VAL A 8 4.49 7.76 -0.04
N TRP A 9 5.45 6.94 0.33
CA TRP A 9 6.74 6.98 -0.35
C TRP A 9 7.28 5.55 -0.43
N PHE A 10 8.31 5.37 -1.24
CA PHE A 10 8.81 4.04 -1.52
C PHE A 10 10.32 4.00 -1.38
N ASP A 11 10.83 2.86 -0.93
CA ASP A 11 12.24 2.62 -1.09
C ASP A 11 12.31 1.36 -1.96
N LYS A 12 13.46 0.75 -2.12
CA LYS A 12 13.54 -0.31 -3.09
C LYS A 12 12.80 -1.57 -2.70
N ASP A 13 12.48 -1.74 -1.45
CA ASP A 13 11.83 -2.96 -1.01
C ASP A 13 10.45 -2.75 -0.42
N ALA A 14 10.10 -1.54 -0.07
CA ALA A 14 8.90 -1.32 0.72
C ALA A 14 8.13 -0.08 0.31
N MET A 15 6.85 -0.10 0.61
CA MET A 15 6.02 1.07 0.51
C MET A 15 5.79 1.56 1.93
N TRP A 16 5.92 2.86 2.13
CA TRP A 16 5.71 3.47 3.43
C TRP A 16 4.51 4.39 3.36
N VAL A 17 3.63 4.29 4.32
CA VAL A 17 2.41 5.08 4.35
C VAL A 17 2.32 5.80 5.67
N GLU A 18 2.22 7.11 5.63
CA GLU A 18 2.01 7.90 6.83
C GLU A 18 0.52 8.10 6.99
N LEU A 19 0.01 7.86 8.17
CA LEU A 19 -1.41 7.96 8.44
C LEU A 19 -1.73 9.28 9.14
N ASN A 20 -3.01 9.63 9.15
CA ASN A 20 -3.43 10.89 9.73
C ASN A 20 -3.27 10.95 11.25
N ASP A 21 -2.99 9.84 11.88
CA ASP A 21 -2.72 9.82 13.31
C ASP A 21 -1.22 9.77 13.61
N ALA A 22 -0.41 10.09 12.61
CA ALA A 22 1.04 10.18 12.73
C ALA A 22 1.78 8.84 12.73
N ARG A 23 1.08 7.74 12.64
CA ARG A 23 1.77 6.46 12.51
C ARG A 23 2.27 6.28 11.10
N VAL A 24 3.35 5.54 10.96
CA VAL A 24 3.90 5.20 9.66
C VAL A 24 3.94 3.69 9.56
N ILE A 25 3.41 3.16 8.47
CA ILE A 25 3.38 1.74 8.24
C ILE A 25 4.28 1.42 7.07
N GLY A 26 5.14 0.43 7.21
CA GLY A 26 5.95 -0.03 6.09
C GLY A 26 5.49 -1.41 5.69
N VAL A 27 5.26 -1.64 4.41
CA VAL A 27 4.84 -2.94 3.92
C VAL A 27 5.71 -3.35 2.75
N PRO A 28 6.01 -4.65 2.62
CA PRO A 28 6.86 -5.09 1.53
C PRO A 28 6.17 -4.91 0.18
N LEU A 29 6.89 -4.43 -0.81
CA LEU A 29 6.34 -4.32 -2.15
C LEU A 29 6.00 -5.69 -2.70
N ALA A 30 6.66 -6.72 -2.24
CA ALA A 30 6.38 -8.06 -2.72
C ALA A 30 4.95 -8.51 -2.43
N TRP A 31 4.27 -7.86 -1.49
CA TRP A 31 2.88 -8.19 -1.22
C TRP A 31 1.96 -7.69 -2.33
N PHE A 32 2.43 -6.77 -3.16
CA PHE A 32 1.62 -6.17 -4.21
C PHE A 32 2.37 -6.27 -5.53
N PRO A 33 2.22 -7.36 -6.25
CA PRO A 33 3.02 -7.59 -7.47
C PRO A 33 2.94 -6.48 -8.50
N ARG A 34 1.79 -5.83 -8.62
CA ARG A 34 1.69 -4.75 -9.59
C ARG A 34 2.56 -3.58 -9.20
N LEU A 35 2.69 -3.32 -7.91
CA LEU A 35 3.55 -2.25 -7.44
C LEU A 35 5.00 -2.66 -7.53
N LEU A 36 5.29 -3.91 -7.25
CA LEU A 36 6.66 -4.39 -7.29
C LEU A 36 7.24 -4.29 -8.70
N GLN A 37 6.41 -4.49 -9.70
CA GLN A 37 6.87 -4.47 -11.08
C GLN A 37 6.77 -3.09 -11.73
N ALA A 38 6.19 -2.11 -11.06
CA ALA A 38 6.02 -0.79 -11.62
C ALA A 38 7.32 0.00 -11.53
N ASP A 39 7.48 0.98 -12.41
CA ASP A 39 8.66 1.83 -12.31
C ASP A 39 8.38 2.98 -11.36
N GLU A 40 9.39 3.77 -11.06
CA GLU A 40 9.24 4.85 -10.12
C GLU A 40 8.19 5.84 -10.51
N ALA A 41 8.11 6.17 -11.77
CA ALA A 41 7.15 7.16 -12.23
C ALA A 41 5.73 6.66 -12.01
N GLU A 42 5.51 5.37 -12.24
CA GLU A 42 4.19 4.80 -12.02
C GLU A 42 3.84 4.76 -10.54
N LEU A 43 4.79 4.43 -9.70
CA LEU A 43 4.54 4.35 -8.27
C LEU A 43 4.18 5.70 -7.69
N GLU A 44 4.70 6.77 -8.26
CA GLU A 44 4.41 8.09 -7.74
C GLU A 44 3.11 8.68 -8.21
N ARG A 45 2.41 8.00 -9.08
CA ARG A 45 1.12 8.49 -9.54
C ARG A 45 -0.04 7.92 -8.76
N TYR A 46 0.08 7.93 -7.46
CA TYR A 46 -0.98 7.42 -6.63
C TYR A 46 -1.95 8.54 -6.29
N GLU A 47 -3.15 8.17 -5.91
CA GLU A 47 -4.15 9.10 -5.44
C GLU A 47 -4.58 8.65 -4.06
N LEU A 48 -4.71 9.59 -3.13
CA LEU A 48 -5.11 9.26 -1.79
C LEU A 48 -6.61 9.50 -1.63
N SER A 49 -7.26 8.60 -0.91
CA SER A 49 -8.65 8.76 -0.55
C SER A 49 -8.78 8.60 0.95
N PRO A 50 -9.91 8.90 1.53
CA PRO A 50 -10.05 8.75 2.97
C PRO A 50 -9.80 7.35 3.49
N SER A 51 -9.93 6.34 2.67
CA SER A 51 -9.78 4.98 3.13
C SER A 51 -8.65 4.22 2.47
N GLY A 52 -7.95 4.81 1.53
CA GLY A 52 -6.93 4.04 0.86
C GLY A 52 -6.11 4.78 -0.17
N ILE A 53 -5.41 4.02 -0.99
CA ILE A 53 -4.50 4.53 -1.99
C ILE A 53 -4.84 3.85 -3.30
N HIS A 54 -4.90 4.62 -4.37
CA HIS A 54 -5.29 4.09 -5.68
C HIS A 54 -4.26 4.46 -6.73
N TRP A 55 -3.96 3.52 -7.61
CA TRP A 55 -3.09 3.76 -8.76
C TRP A 55 -3.90 3.46 -10.00
N GLU A 56 -4.32 4.49 -10.68
CA GLU A 56 -5.16 4.33 -11.86
C GLU A 56 -4.45 3.54 -12.96
N ALA A 57 -3.23 3.90 -13.25
CA ALA A 57 -2.51 3.24 -14.33
C ALA A 57 -2.21 1.78 -14.06
N LEU A 58 -2.13 1.40 -12.81
CA LEU A 58 -1.83 0.03 -12.45
C LEU A 58 -3.08 -0.75 -12.06
N ASN A 59 -4.20 -0.07 -12.04
CA ASN A 59 -5.47 -0.68 -11.64
C ASN A 59 -5.32 -1.35 -10.28
N GLU A 60 -4.71 -0.63 -9.37
CA GLU A 60 -4.46 -1.15 -8.03
C GLU A 60 -5.12 -0.29 -6.98
N ASP A 61 -5.77 -0.91 -6.00
CA ASP A 61 -6.39 -0.23 -4.90
C ASP A 61 -5.95 -0.88 -3.62
N ILE A 62 -5.53 -0.09 -2.65
CA ILE A 62 -5.08 -0.64 -1.38
C ILE A 62 -5.83 0.07 -0.28
N SER A 63 -6.44 -0.69 0.63
CA SER A 63 -7.16 -0.08 1.74
C SER A 63 -6.23 0.04 2.94
N VAL A 64 -6.38 1.13 3.68
CA VAL A 64 -5.58 1.34 4.87
C VAL A 64 -5.93 0.28 5.92
N VAL A 65 -7.19 -0.08 6.03
CA VAL A 65 -7.59 -1.13 6.97
C VAL A 65 -6.89 -2.43 6.63
N GLY A 66 -6.80 -2.75 5.34
CA GLY A 66 -6.09 -3.95 4.93
C GLY A 66 -4.63 -3.91 5.30
N LEU A 67 -4.00 -2.75 5.15
CA LEU A 67 -2.59 -2.64 5.52
C LEU A 67 -2.40 -2.81 7.02
N LEU A 68 -3.29 -2.21 7.82
CA LEU A 68 -3.18 -2.33 9.25
C LEU A 68 -3.38 -3.76 9.72
N GLU A 69 -4.15 -4.52 8.98
CA GLU A 69 -4.38 -5.92 9.32
C GLU A 69 -3.32 -6.85 8.75
N GLY A 70 -2.37 -6.31 8.03
CA GLY A 70 -1.30 -7.12 7.49
C GLY A 70 -1.67 -7.88 6.24
N ARG A 71 -2.71 -7.45 5.51
CA ARG A 71 -3.13 -8.14 4.31
C ARG A 71 -2.42 -7.56 3.10
N GLY A 72 -1.92 -8.40 2.26
CA GLY A 72 -1.35 -7.96 0.99
C GLY A 72 -2.33 -8.26 -0.11
N ASP A 73 -1.81 -8.68 -1.26
CA ASP A 73 -2.63 -9.07 -2.38
C ASP A 73 -3.35 -10.34 -1.97
N MET A 74 -4.65 -10.30 -1.97
CA MET A 74 -5.43 -11.42 -1.50
C MET A 74 -5.54 -12.55 -2.46
N THR A 75 -5.04 -12.40 -3.66
CA THR A 75 -5.18 -13.41 -4.65
C THR A 75 -4.55 -14.71 -4.24
N LYS A 76 -3.46 -14.72 -3.59
CA LYS A 76 -2.86 -15.88 -3.25
C LYS A 76 -2.17 -15.79 -2.00
N ARG A 77 -2.66 -15.78 -0.93
CA ARG A 77 -2.05 -15.55 0.22
C ARG A 77 -1.51 -16.74 0.84
N PRO A 78 -0.35 -16.89 1.05
CA PRO A 78 0.22 -18.01 1.67
C PRO A 78 -0.21 -17.98 3.10
N LYS A 79 -0.33 -19.10 3.69
CA LYS A 79 -0.75 -19.17 4.91
C LYS A 79 0.23 -18.64 5.79
N ALA A 80 0.03 -17.90 6.47
CA ALA A 80 0.88 -17.25 7.22
C ALA A 80 1.43 -18.09 8.11
N ALA A 81 2.32 -18.42 8.12
CA ALA A 81 2.84 -19.24 8.86
C ALA A 81 2.74 -18.76 10.08
N ALA A 82 2.31 -18.54 10.33
CA ALA A 82 2.20 -18.16 11.49
C ALA A 82 2.73 -17.90 12.00
#